data_826c540e86c9ba12e98948b319769bfa
#
_entry.id   826c540e86c9ba12e98948b319769bfa
#
_cell.length_a   1.000
_cell.length_b   1.000
_cell.length_c   1.000
_cell.angle_alpha   90.00
_cell.angle_beta   90.00
_cell.angle_gamma   90.00
#
_symmetry.space_group_name_H-M   'P 1'
#
loop_
_entity.id
_entity.type
_entity.pdbx_description
1 polymer ?
#
loop_
_entity_poly.entity_id
_entity_poly.type
_entity_poly.pdbx_seq_one_letter_code
_entity_poly.pdbx_strand_id
1 'polypeptide(L)'
;MATSAAEQKLKKYWSMTEKALSLVKIAASAKDSKEYKSAADFLAMAKNYLSDSRHFAKKGDVLTAIAAASYAHAWLDAGARLGLFK
;
A
#
# COMPACT_ATOMS: atom_id res chain seq x y z
N MET A 1 7.38 -13.54 -24.17
CA MET A 1 5.98 -13.86 -23.86
C MET A 1 5.22 -12.60 -23.44
N ALA A 2 4.00 -12.46 -23.92
CA ALA A 2 3.17 -11.34 -23.50
C ALA A 2 2.74 -11.50 -22.03
N THR A 3 2.80 -10.42 -21.27
CA THR A 3 2.29 -10.38 -19.90
C THR A 3 0.76 -10.38 -19.95
N SER A 4 0.11 -11.16 -19.11
CA SER A 4 -1.35 -11.18 -19.04
C SER A 4 -1.90 -9.83 -18.59
N ALA A 5 -3.19 -9.56 -18.87
CA ALA A 5 -3.84 -8.34 -18.43
C ALA A 5 -3.84 -8.25 -16.89
N ALA A 6 -4.02 -9.37 -16.19
CA ALA A 6 -3.98 -9.40 -14.72
C ALA A 6 -2.60 -9.05 -14.19
N GLU A 7 -1.54 -9.57 -14.81
CA GLU A 7 -0.18 -9.24 -14.41
C GLU A 7 0.16 -7.77 -14.66
N GLN A 8 -0.32 -7.21 -15.77
CA GLN A 8 -0.15 -5.79 -16.05
C GLN A 8 -0.85 -4.92 -15.02
N LYS A 9 -2.06 -5.30 -14.61
CA LYS A 9 -2.82 -4.62 -13.57
C LYS A 9 -2.10 -4.67 -12.23
N LEU A 10 -1.54 -5.83 -11.89
CA LEU A 10 -0.76 -6.01 -10.67
C LEU A 10 0.45 -5.07 -10.62
N LYS A 11 1.21 -5.04 -11.72
CA LYS A 11 2.40 -4.16 -11.81
C LYS A 11 2.02 -2.68 -11.68
N LYS A 12 0.88 -2.30 -12.23
CA LYS A 12 0.36 -0.94 -12.11
C LYS A 12 0.04 -0.59 -10.65
N TYR A 13 -0.63 -1.51 -9.92
CA TYR A 13 -0.92 -1.30 -8.50
C TYR A 13 0.35 -1.19 -7.67
N TRP A 14 1.34 -2.05 -7.94
CA TRP A 14 2.63 -1.98 -7.24
C TRP A 14 3.30 -0.63 -7.46
N SER A 15 3.35 -0.18 -8.71
CA SER A 15 3.98 1.09 -9.05
C SER A 15 3.29 2.27 -8.36
N MET A 16 1.96 2.30 -8.40
CA MET A 16 1.17 3.36 -7.75
C MET A 16 1.38 3.37 -6.24
N THR A 17 1.37 2.19 -5.61
CA THR A 17 1.50 2.05 -4.17
C THR A 17 2.91 2.43 -3.71
N GLU A 18 3.94 1.97 -4.43
CA GLU A 18 5.32 2.30 -4.13
C GLU A 18 5.58 3.80 -4.25
N LYS A 19 5.04 4.42 -5.30
CA LYS A 19 5.16 5.86 -5.48
C LYS A 19 4.49 6.62 -4.33
N ALA A 20 3.28 6.21 -3.95
CA ALA A 20 2.57 6.83 -2.83
C ALA A 20 3.35 6.68 -1.52
N LEU A 21 3.91 5.49 -1.25
CA LEU A 21 4.73 5.24 -0.06
C LEU A 21 5.98 6.12 -0.03
N SER A 22 6.56 6.39 -1.19
CA SER A 22 7.77 7.23 -1.27
C SER A 22 7.48 8.71 -1.00
N LEU A 23 6.25 9.15 -1.21
CA LEU A 23 5.86 10.56 -1.08
C LEU A 23 5.18 10.89 0.25
N VAL A 24 4.56 9.89 0.89
CA VAL A 24 3.73 10.10 2.06
C VAL A 24 4.57 10.48 3.28
N LYS A 25 4.09 11.44 4.06
CA LYS A 25 4.68 11.83 5.33
C LYS A 25 3.58 11.92 6.38
N ILE A 26 3.93 11.55 7.62
CA ILE A 26 2.99 11.67 8.74
C ILE A 26 2.76 13.14 9.04
N ALA A 27 1.49 13.55 9.10
CA ALA A 27 1.13 14.95 9.31
C ALA A 27 1.40 15.41 10.74
N ALA A 28 1.12 14.56 11.75
CA ALA A 28 1.33 14.90 13.15
C ALA A 28 2.82 14.94 13.48
N SER A 29 3.25 15.96 14.22
CA SER A 29 4.65 16.11 14.63
C SER A 29 4.96 15.41 15.95
N ALA A 30 3.98 15.31 16.83
CA ALA A 30 4.18 14.69 18.16
C ALA A 30 4.09 13.16 18.04
N LYS A 31 5.23 12.48 18.24
CA LYS A 31 5.32 11.02 18.07
C LYS A 31 4.51 10.22 19.07
N ASP A 32 4.16 10.79 20.20
CA ASP A 32 3.32 10.17 21.22
C ASP A 32 1.83 10.44 21.02
N SER A 33 1.47 11.25 20.04
CA SER A 33 0.07 11.57 19.77
C SER A 33 -0.66 10.38 19.17
N LYS A 34 -1.98 10.34 19.39
CA LYS A 34 -2.84 9.33 18.82
C LYS A 34 -2.81 9.38 17.29
N GLU A 35 -2.80 10.58 16.73
CA GLU A 35 -2.76 10.80 15.27
C GLU A 35 -1.49 10.25 14.66
N TYR A 36 -0.34 10.47 15.31
CA TYR A 36 0.92 9.92 14.82
C TYR A 36 0.91 8.39 14.83
N LYS A 37 0.45 7.81 15.94
CA LYS A 37 0.38 6.35 16.07
C LYS A 37 -0.55 5.73 15.05
N SER A 38 -1.69 6.36 14.79
CA SER A 38 -2.62 5.89 13.75
C SER A 38 -1.98 5.96 12.37
N ALA A 39 -1.29 7.05 12.05
CA ALA A 39 -0.60 7.22 10.78
C ALA A 39 0.48 6.14 10.60
N ALA A 40 1.26 5.90 11.64
CA ALA A 40 2.31 4.86 11.60
C ALA A 40 1.70 3.47 11.40
N ASP A 41 0.56 3.18 12.03
CA ASP A 41 -0.15 1.92 11.85
C ASP A 41 -0.65 1.76 10.42
N PHE A 42 -1.25 2.79 9.84
CA PHE A 42 -1.73 2.76 8.45
C PHE A 42 -0.58 2.51 7.48
N LEU A 43 0.57 3.14 7.71
CA LEU A 43 1.77 2.89 6.89
C LEU A 43 2.25 1.45 7.01
N ALA A 44 2.27 0.91 8.22
CA ALA A 44 2.67 -0.48 8.46
C ALA A 44 1.73 -1.43 7.74
N MET A 45 0.42 -1.20 7.79
CA MET A 45 -0.56 -2.02 7.08
C MET A 45 -0.35 -1.98 5.57
N ALA A 46 -0.10 -0.79 5.02
CA ALA A 46 0.15 -0.64 3.58
C ALA A 46 1.40 -1.42 3.16
N LYS A 47 2.48 -1.31 3.92
CA LYS A 47 3.73 -2.02 3.62
C LYS A 47 3.58 -3.53 3.73
N ASN A 48 2.84 -3.99 4.73
CA ASN A 48 2.61 -5.42 4.94
C ASN A 48 1.79 -6.01 3.79
N TYR A 49 0.72 -5.36 3.37
CA TYR A 49 -0.08 -5.83 2.25
C TYR A 49 0.69 -5.79 0.93
N LEU A 50 1.56 -4.80 0.73
CA LEU A 50 2.40 -4.76 -0.46
C LEU A 50 3.38 -5.94 -0.49
N SER A 51 3.98 -6.25 0.66
CA SER A 51 4.85 -7.43 0.82
C SER A 51 4.09 -8.72 0.54
N ASP A 52 2.88 -8.86 1.08
CA ASP A 52 2.02 -10.01 0.83
C ASP A 52 1.70 -10.15 -0.64
N SER A 53 1.40 -9.04 -1.32
CA SER A 53 1.12 -9.04 -2.75
C SER A 53 2.27 -9.65 -3.55
N ARG A 54 3.51 -9.24 -3.24
CA ARG A 54 4.71 -9.78 -3.91
C ARG A 54 4.90 -11.26 -3.63
N HIS A 55 4.61 -11.68 -2.40
CA HIS A 55 4.69 -13.09 -2.01
C HIS A 55 3.72 -13.95 -2.81
N PHE A 56 2.46 -13.54 -2.92
CA PHE A 56 1.46 -14.26 -3.70
C PHE A 56 1.81 -14.27 -5.20
N ALA A 57 2.34 -13.19 -5.71
CA ALA A 57 2.77 -13.12 -7.12
C ALA A 57 3.88 -14.14 -7.41
N LYS A 58 4.83 -14.30 -6.50
CA LYS A 58 5.90 -15.30 -6.63
C LYS A 58 5.37 -16.72 -6.67
N LYS A 59 4.25 -16.97 -6.01
CA LYS A 59 3.58 -18.28 -6.02
C LYS A 59 2.68 -18.49 -7.23
N GLY A 60 2.58 -17.49 -8.09
CA GLY A 60 1.72 -17.56 -9.27
C GLY A 60 0.26 -17.24 -9.00
N ASP A 61 -0.07 -16.79 -7.79
CA ASP A 61 -1.45 -16.42 -7.42
C ASP A 61 -1.67 -14.94 -7.69
N VAL A 62 -1.87 -14.60 -8.95
CA VAL A 62 -1.98 -13.22 -9.41
C VAL A 62 -3.23 -12.54 -8.85
N LEU A 63 -4.35 -13.25 -8.76
CA LEU A 63 -5.61 -12.65 -8.28
C LEU A 63 -5.51 -12.24 -6.80
N THR A 64 -4.93 -13.10 -5.96
CA THR A 64 -4.72 -12.78 -4.55
C THR A 64 -3.68 -11.65 -4.41
N ALA A 65 -2.66 -11.66 -5.27
CA ALA A 65 -1.66 -10.59 -5.29
C ALA A 65 -2.30 -9.23 -5.61
N ILE A 66 -3.24 -9.19 -6.56
CA ILE A 66 -3.96 -7.95 -6.91
C ILE A 66 -4.81 -7.49 -5.72
N ALA A 67 -5.53 -8.41 -5.06
CA ALA A 67 -6.33 -8.08 -3.89
C ALA A 67 -5.47 -7.46 -2.79
N ALA A 68 -4.33 -8.07 -2.47
CA ALA A 68 -3.42 -7.56 -1.46
C ALA A 68 -2.87 -6.17 -1.84
N ALA A 69 -2.51 -5.96 -3.11
CA ALA A 69 -2.01 -4.67 -3.57
C ALA A 69 -3.09 -3.58 -3.46
N SER A 70 -4.36 -3.92 -3.75
CA SER A 70 -5.45 -2.96 -3.61
C SER A 70 -5.72 -2.61 -2.15
N TYR A 71 -5.57 -3.56 -1.22
CA TYR A 71 -5.64 -3.28 0.22
C TYR A 71 -4.51 -2.35 0.66
N ALA A 72 -3.30 -2.59 0.17
CA ALA A 72 -2.16 -1.71 0.49
C ALA A 72 -2.46 -0.27 0.07
N HIS A 73 -2.96 -0.08 -1.14
CA HIS A 73 -3.31 1.25 -1.65
C HIS A 73 -4.45 1.87 -0.83
N ALA A 74 -5.44 1.07 -0.44
CA ALA A 74 -6.59 1.55 0.34
C ALA A 74 -6.19 2.11 1.70
N TRP A 75 -5.20 1.52 2.37
CA TRP A 75 -4.70 2.05 3.64
C TRP A 75 -4.08 3.43 3.47
N LEU A 76 -3.35 3.65 2.38
CA LEU A 76 -2.76 4.96 2.08
C LEU A 76 -3.83 5.99 1.74
N ASP A 77 -4.80 5.60 0.92
CA ASP A 77 -5.91 6.47 0.54
C ASP A 77 -6.75 6.87 1.76
N ALA A 78 -7.08 5.90 2.62
CA ALA A 78 -7.83 6.16 3.84
C ALA A 78 -7.07 7.10 4.78
N GLY A 79 -5.77 6.89 4.95
CA GLY A 79 -4.94 7.75 5.77
C GLY A 79 -4.89 9.18 5.25
N ALA A 80 -4.79 9.34 3.94
CA ALA A 80 -4.79 10.66 3.31
C ALA A 80 -6.14 11.37 3.53
N ARG A 81 -7.23 10.65 3.37
CA ARG A 81 -8.59 11.21 3.56
C ARG A 81 -8.85 11.60 5.00
N LEU A 82 -8.26 10.89 5.95
CA LEU A 82 -8.38 11.22 7.38
C LEU A 82 -7.42 12.34 7.83
N GLY A 83 -6.58 12.84 6.92
CA GLY A 83 -5.62 13.87 7.27
C GLY A 83 -4.41 13.35 8.04
N LEU A 84 -4.16 12.04 8.05
CA LEU A 84 -3.03 11.45 8.75
C LEU A 84 -1.71 11.69 8.02
N PHE A 85 -1.77 11.90 6.71
CA PHE A 85 -0.60 12.09 5.85
C PHE A 85 -0.64 13.47 5.19
N LYS A 86 0.55 13.99 4.88
CA LYS A 86 0.71 15.24 4.16
C LYS A 86 1.71 15.13 3.01
#